data_df4c0f3604a43055f26f2e08575bc577
#
_entry.id   df4c0f3604a43055f26f2e08575bc577
#
_cell.length_a   1.000
_cell.length_b   1.000
_cell.length_c   1.000
_cell.angle_alpha   90.00
_cell.angle_beta   90.00
_cell.angle_gamma   90.00
#
_symmetry.space_group_name_H-M   'P 1'
#
loop_
_entity.id
_entity.type
_entity.pdbx_description
1 polymer ?
#
loop_
_entity_poly.entity_id
_entity_poly.type
_entity_poly.pdbx_seq_one_letter_code
_entity_poly.pdbx_strand_id
1 'polypeptide(L)'
;MSQDRKIKRGNSKCTRRQFGLALGTISLTLTTTAGKMMAGKSLQSSELTLEEILQVALREIGSDVTKTAADNLARIAVSSAALNLHLRNAKMTAADVKLIANALDRTSVSELTRLGSFSLSYNVIGDEGANTLATCLPATLTELGLVGCSIGDQGGAAMLEWAKHANGLRMICIEDNSMSDQMRKQFRSLRGISVFV
;
A
#
# COMPACT_ATOMS: atom_id res chain seq x y z
N MET A 1 5.51 -37.33 36.79
CA MET A 1 6.19 -36.02 36.75
C MET A 1 5.87 -35.39 35.40
N SER A 2 4.84 -34.57 35.42
CA SER A 2 4.30 -33.87 34.24
C SER A 2 4.98 -32.51 34.13
N GLN A 3 5.55 -32.16 32.98
CA GLN A 3 6.10 -30.84 32.73
C GLN A 3 5.22 -30.13 31.74
N ASP A 4 4.39 -29.23 32.22
CA ASP A 4 3.64 -28.26 31.47
C ASP A 4 4.58 -27.26 30.79
N ARG A 5 4.68 -27.31 29.43
CA ARG A 5 5.30 -26.26 28.66
C ARG A 5 4.26 -25.19 28.31
N LYS A 6 4.26 -24.12 29.10
CA LYS A 6 3.55 -22.87 28.79
C LYS A 6 4.09 -22.26 27.50
N ILE A 7 3.31 -22.34 26.43
CA ILE A 7 3.55 -21.58 25.19
C ILE A 7 3.17 -20.13 25.46
N LYS A 8 4.16 -19.25 25.55
CA LYS A 8 3.96 -17.80 25.59
C LYS A 8 3.48 -17.35 24.21
N ARG A 9 2.21 -16.98 24.12
CA ARG A 9 1.67 -16.24 22.97
C ARG A 9 2.30 -14.85 22.97
N GLY A 10 3.23 -14.61 22.06
CA GLY A 10 3.77 -13.29 21.78
C GLY A 10 2.71 -12.45 21.08
N ASN A 11 2.15 -11.49 21.80
CA ASN A 11 1.24 -10.48 21.29
C ASN A 11 2.09 -9.41 20.60
N SER A 12 2.40 -9.59 19.31
CA SER A 12 3.07 -8.54 18.53
C SER A 12 2.02 -7.49 18.14
N LYS A 13 1.80 -6.55 19.04
CA LYS A 13 1.14 -5.28 18.70
C LYS A 13 2.07 -4.57 17.72
N CYS A 14 1.59 -4.34 16.50
CA CYS A 14 2.22 -3.45 15.53
C CYS A 14 2.23 -2.04 16.14
N THR A 15 3.29 -1.72 16.86
CA THR A 15 3.52 -0.38 17.37
C THR A 15 4.16 0.44 16.27
N ARG A 16 3.42 1.43 15.76
CA ARG A 16 3.92 2.54 14.96
C ARG A 16 5.21 3.07 15.60
N ARG A 17 6.36 2.71 15.07
CA ARG A 17 7.63 3.33 15.47
C ARG A 17 7.62 4.76 14.96
N GLN A 18 7.48 5.70 15.88
CA GLN A 18 7.81 7.10 15.66
C GLN A 18 9.32 7.20 15.42
N PHE A 19 9.72 7.33 14.17
CA PHE A 19 11.05 7.83 13.85
C PHE A 19 11.01 9.34 13.94
N GLY A 20 11.48 9.87 15.08
CA GLY A 20 11.77 11.28 15.23
C GLY A 20 12.93 11.66 14.32
N LEU A 21 12.63 12.32 13.22
CA LEU A 21 13.61 13.05 12.44
C LEU A 21 13.92 14.35 13.19
N ALA A 22 15.15 14.46 13.70
CA ALA A 22 15.69 15.71 14.20
C ALA A 22 15.75 16.72 13.05
N LEU A 23 14.81 17.66 13.03
CA LEU A 23 14.85 18.81 12.16
C LEU A 23 15.90 19.77 12.70
N GLY A 24 17.05 19.82 12.04
CA GLY A 24 18.03 20.90 12.22
C GLY A 24 17.39 22.24 11.88
N THR A 25 17.23 23.09 12.87
CA THR A 25 16.78 24.46 12.71
C THR A 25 17.86 25.26 11.98
N ILE A 26 17.65 25.55 10.70
CA ILE A 26 18.41 26.60 9.99
C ILE A 26 17.72 27.93 10.31
N SER A 27 18.34 28.65 11.22
CA SER A 27 17.93 30.04 11.54
C SER A 27 18.37 30.98 10.41
N LEU A 28 17.44 31.38 9.55
CA LEU A 28 17.69 32.43 8.57
C LEU A 28 17.15 33.75 9.15
N THR A 29 18.05 34.60 9.66
CA THR A 29 17.71 35.95 10.06
C THR A 29 17.50 36.81 8.83
N LEU A 30 16.24 37.10 8.49
CA LEU A 30 15.91 38.17 7.53
C LEU A 30 15.64 39.48 8.30
N THR A 31 16.44 40.48 7.98
CA THR A 31 16.27 41.86 8.43
C THR A 31 14.99 42.46 7.85
N THR A 32 14.19 43.02 8.73
CA THR A 32 12.92 43.69 8.48
C THR A 32 13.10 44.98 7.71
N THR A 33 12.42 45.15 6.58
CA THR A 33 12.02 46.46 6.08
C THR A 33 10.48 46.47 6.08
N ALA A 34 9.94 47.47 6.79
CA ALA A 34 8.52 47.65 7.01
C ALA A 34 7.77 47.97 5.71
N GLY A 35 6.71 47.22 5.43
CA GLY A 35 5.82 47.47 4.30
C GLY A 35 4.58 46.59 4.34
N LYS A 36 3.48 47.17 4.87
CA LYS A 36 2.08 46.85 4.61
C LYS A 36 1.57 45.46 4.93
N MET A 37 0.91 45.33 6.08
CA MET A 37 0.07 44.17 6.44
C MET A 37 -0.91 43.85 5.32
N MET A 38 -0.68 42.73 4.63
CA MET A 38 -1.72 41.96 3.93
C MET A 38 -2.07 40.79 4.82
N ALA A 39 -3.38 40.61 5.05
CA ALA A 39 -3.94 39.56 5.87
C ALA A 39 -3.36 38.18 5.50
N GLY A 40 -2.72 37.53 6.49
CA GLY A 40 -2.05 36.25 6.31
C GLY A 40 -3.05 35.18 5.87
N LYS A 41 -2.96 34.75 4.63
CA LYS A 41 -3.36 33.40 4.27
C LYS A 41 -2.44 32.47 5.04
N SER A 42 -2.97 31.82 6.06
CA SER A 42 -2.32 30.68 6.70
C SER A 42 -1.86 29.75 5.58
N LEU A 43 -0.55 29.57 5.41
CA LEU A 43 0.01 28.47 4.64
C LEU A 43 -0.34 27.19 5.41
N GLN A 44 -1.55 26.69 5.20
CA GLN A 44 -1.85 25.29 5.48
C GLN A 44 -0.85 24.51 4.64
N SER A 45 0.07 23.80 5.29
CA SER A 45 0.86 22.75 4.66
C SER A 45 -0.16 21.76 4.07
N SER A 46 -0.43 21.87 2.77
CA SER A 46 -1.30 20.93 2.08
C SER A 46 -0.59 19.58 2.16
N GLU A 47 -1.13 18.68 2.98
CA GLU A 47 -0.69 17.29 2.94
C GLU A 47 -0.89 16.81 1.50
N LEU A 48 0.13 16.13 0.96
CA LEU A 48 0.06 15.59 -0.39
C LEU A 48 -1.08 14.58 -0.46
N THR A 49 -1.85 14.63 -1.54
CA THR A 49 -2.92 13.68 -1.81
C THR A 49 -2.36 12.30 -2.14
N LEU A 50 -3.19 11.25 -2.02
CA LEU A 50 -2.83 9.90 -2.41
C LEU A 50 -2.34 9.85 -3.87
N GLU A 51 -3.02 10.56 -4.78
CA GLU A 51 -2.66 10.65 -6.18
C GLU A 51 -1.27 11.27 -6.40
N GLU A 52 -0.95 12.36 -5.72
CA GLU A 52 0.34 13.04 -5.84
C GLU A 52 1.48 12.16 -5.34
N ILE A 53 1.30 11.49 -4.21
CA ILE A 53 2.30 10.58 -3.63
C ILE A 53 2.53 9.38 -4.55
N LEU A 54 1.45 8.77 -5.07
CA LEU A 54 1.52 7.64 -5.99
C LEU A 54 2.15 8.03 -7.33
N GLN A 55 1.88 9.22 -7.86
CA GLN A 55 2.52 9.71 -9.09
C GLN A 55 4.03 9.69 -9.00
N VAL A 56 4.59 10.14 -7.87
CA VAL A 56 6.05 10.15 -7.68
C VAL A 56 6.60 8.72 -7.74
N ALA A 57 6.02 7.78 -6.98
CA ALA A 57 6.47 6.39 -6.96
C ALA A 57 6.34 5.71 -8.34
N LEU A 58 5.23 5.93 -9.04
CA LEU A 58 4.99 5.35 -10.37
C LEU A 58 5.95 5.88 -11.44
N ARG A 59 6.34 7.15 -11.37
CA ARG A 59 7.35 7.73 -12.26
C ARG A 59 8.75 7.21 -11.96
N GLU A 60 9.06 6.95 -10.69
CA GLU A 60 10.33 6.36 -10.27
C GLU A 60 10.48 4.91 -10.79
N ILE A 61 9.42 4.10 -10.74
CA ILE A 61 9.38 2.76 -11.32
C ILE A 61 9.65 2.82 -12.84
N GLY A 62 9.09 3.79 -13.55
CA GLY A 62 9.52 4.21 -14.85
C GLY A 62 9.13 3.31 -16.03
N SER A 63 8.30 2.26 -15.85
CA SER A 63 7.76 1.49 -16.97
C SER A 63 6.69 2.30 -17.73
N ASP A 64 6.40 1.95 -18.99
CA ASP A 64 5.40 2.68 -19.77
C ASP A 64 4.00 2.61 -19.13
N VAL A 65 3.67 1.47 -18.52
CA VAL A 65 2.40 1.29 -17.80
C VAL A 65 2.34 2.21 -16.58
N THR A 66 3.42 2.26 -15.78
CA THR A 66 3.45 3.10 -14.57
C THR A 66 3.49 4.59 -14.88
N LYS A 67 4.21 5.00 -15.93
CA LYS A 67 4.18 6.39 -16.43
C LYS A 67 2.78 6.80 -16.89
N THR A 68 2.11 5.95 -17.68
CA THR A 68 0.73 6.20 -18.12
C THR A 68 -0.22 6.29 -16.92
N ALA A 69 -0.07 5.41 -15.92
CA ALA A 69 -0.85 5.46 -14.69
C ALA A 69 -0.61 6.76 -13.91
N ALA A 70 0.65 7.21 -13.78
CA ALA A 70 1.01 8.47 -13.15
C ALA A 70 0.37 9.68 -13.86
N ASP A 71 0.40 9.68 -15.20
CA ASP A 71 -0.21 10.76 -16.00
C ASP A 71 -1.75 10.76 -15.88
N ASN A 72 -2.37 9.58 -15.75
CA ASN A 72 -3.80 9.48 -15.49
C ASN A 72 -4.16 10.01 -14.10
N LEU A 73 -3.37 9.68 -13.06
CA LEU A 73 -3.55 10.23 -11.71
C LEU A 73 -3.44 11.77 -11.71
N ALA A 74 -2.51 12.33 -12.48
CA ALA A 74 -2.36 13.78 -12.61
C ALA A 74 -3.59 14.50 -13.21
N ARG A 75 -4.41 13.78 -13.96
CA ARG A 75 -5.63 14.32 -14.61
C ARG A 75 -6.88 14.16 -13.76
N ILE A 76 -6.83 13.27 -12.75
CA ILE A 76 -7.95 13.11 -11.82
C ILE A 76 -7.94 14.34 -10.91
N ALA A 77 -8.96 15.18 -11.04
CA ALA A 77 -9.17 16.26 -10.09
C ALA A 77 -9.30 15.66 -8.68
N VAL A 78 -8.73 16.33 -7.67
CA VAL A 78 -8.84 15.91 -6.27
C VAL A 78 -10.32 15.67 -5.96
N SER A 79 -10.70 14.42 -5.93
CA SER A 79 -12.07 13.96 -5.73
C SER A 79 -12.10 13.11 -4.47
N SER A 80 -13.18 13.18 -3.71
CA SER A 80 -13.44 12.26 -2.62
C SER A 80 -13.83 10.85 -3.09
N ALA A 81 -13.84 10.60 -4.40
CA ALA A 81 -14.18 9.31 -4.99
C ALA A 81 -13.11 8.24 -4.70
N ALA A 82 -13.52 6.97 -4.73
CA ALA A 82 -12.60 5.85 -4.62
C ALA A 82 -11.59 5.85 -5.77
N LEU A 83 -10.32 5.61 -5.44
CA LEU A 83 -9.23 5.47 -6.37
C LEU A 83 -9.02 4.00 -6.74
N ASN A 84 -8.96 3.72 -8.04
CA ASN A 84 -8.64 2.40 -8.57
C ASN A 84 -7.28 2.47 -9.27
N LEU A 85 -6.30 1.69 -8.79
CA LEU A 85 -4.95 1.64 -9.34
C LEU A 85 -4.66 0.25 -9.90
N HIS A 86 -4.61 0.15 -11.22
CA HIS A 86 -4.34 -1.10 -11.94
C HIS A 86 -3.04 -1.00 -12.74
N LEU A 87 -2.04 -1.78 -12.33
CA LEU A 87 -0.68 -1.82 -12.91
C LEU A 87 -0.39 -3.21 -13.50
N ARG A 88 -1.35 -3.72 -14.27
CA ARG A 88 -1.24 -5.04 -14.89
C ARG A 88 -0.10 -5.07 -15.91
N ASN A 89 0.74 -6.14 -15.85
CA ASN A 89 1.84 -6.36 -16.81
C ASN A 89 2.78 -5.15 -16.94
N ALA A 90 3.05 -4.47 -15.84
CA ALA A 90 3.93 -3.30 -15.78
C ALA A 90 5.41 -3.66 -15.64
N LYS A 91 5.76 -4.95 -15.73
CA LYS A 91 7.12 -5.51 -15.52
C LYS A 91 7.70 -5.18 -14.14
N MET A 92 6.84 -5.06 -13.15
CA MET A 92 7.23 -4.72 -11.78
C MET A 92 7.85 -5.92 -11.06
N THR A 93 8.80 -5.61 -10.19
CA THR A 93 9.51 -6.52 -9.30
C THR A 93 9.16 -6.24 -7.83
N ALA A 94 9.69 -7.04 -6.91
CA ALA A 94 9.56 -6.77 -5.46
C ALA A 94 10.14 -5.40 -5.06
N ALA A 95 11.21 -4.95 -5.71
CA ALA A 95 11.80 -3.64 -5.45
C ALA A 95 10.83 -2.50 -5.82
N ASP A 96 10.11 -2.63 -6.93
CA ASP A 96 9.12 -1.64 -7.36
C ASP A 96 7.92 -1.60 -6.42
N VAL A 97 7.52 -2.76 -5.86
CA VAL A 97 6.47 -2.84 -4.84
C VAL A 97 6.86 -2.06 -3.58
N LYS A 98 8.15 -2.06 -3.19
CA LYS A 98 8.62 -1.26 -2.05
C LYS A 98 8.46 0.23 -2.27
N LEU A 99 8.60 0.73 -3.50
CA LEU A 99 8.36 2.15 -3.81
C LEU A 99 6.88 2.49 -3.60
N ILE A 100 5.96 1.62 -4.05
CA ILE A 100 4.52 1.81 -3.80
C ILE A 100 4.23 1.71 -2.30
N ALA A 101 4.78 0.73 -1.59
CA ALA A 101 4.58 0.58 -0.15
C ALA A 101 5.03 1.83 0.62
N ASN A 102 6.20 2.37 0.30
CA ASN A 102 6.70 3.62 0.88
C ASN A 102 5.78 4.81 0.58
N ALA A 103 5.18 4.84 -0.61
CA ALA A 103 4.20 5.86 -0.97
C ALA A 103 2.93 5.74 -0.10
N LEU A 104 2.37 4.54 0.04
CA LEU A 104 1.19 4.28 0.86
C LEU A 104 1.45 4.58 2.35
N ASP A 105 2.62 4.23 2.89
CA ASP A 105 3.00 4.51 4.29
C ASP A 105 3.10 6.01 4.61
N ARG A 106 3.39 6.83 3.60
CA ARG A 106 3.47 8.29 3.73
C ARG A 106 2.12 8.99 3.57
N THR A 107 1.11 8.27 3.13
CA THR A 107 -0.24 8.77 2.91
C THR A 107 -1.01 8.81 4.23
N SER A 108 -1.82 9.86 4.44
CA SER A 108 -2.70 9.95 5.61
C SER A 108 -3.73 8.82 5.60
N VAL A 109 -4.20 8.40 6.77
CA VAL A 109 -5.19 7.31 6.90
C VAL A 109 -6.48 7.65 6.12
N SER A 110 -6.91 8.90 6.15
CA SER A 110 -8.12 9.37 5.44
C SER A 110 -7.98 9.23 3.92
N GLU A 111 -6.83 9.63 3.36
CA GLU A 111 -6.55 9.49 1.95
C GLU A 111 -6.39 8.02 1.54
N LEU A 112 -5.72 7.21 2.39
CA LEU A 112 -5.50 5.79 2.12
C LEU A 112 -6.80 4.99 2.04
N THR A 113 -7.85 5.39 2.77
CA THR A 113 -9.19 4.77 2.68
C THR A 113 -9.86 4.94 1.32
N ARG A 114 -9.37 5.87 0.49
CA ARG A 114 -9.86 6.09 -0.88
C ARG A 114 -9.37 5.03 -1.87
N LEU A 115 -8.31 4.29 -1.55
CA LEU A 115 -7.85 3.20 -2.40
C LEU A 115 -8.87 2.05 -2.36
N GLY A 116 -9.73 1.99 -3.39
CA GLY A 116 -10.81 1.02 -3.49
C GLY A 116 -10.41 -0.27 -4.18
N SER A 117 -9.74 -0.19 -5.32
CA SER A 117 -9.27 -1.35 -6.08
C SER A 117 -7.79 -1.21 -6.41
N PHE A 118 -7.03 -2.30 -6.19
CA PHE A 118 -5.59 -2.36 -6.45
C PHE A 118 -5.22 -3.63 -7.20
N SER A 119 -4.48 -3.52 -8.31
CA SER A 119 -4.06 -4.69 -9.06
C SER A 119 -2.62 -4.56 -9.55
N LEU A 120 -1.82 -5.60 -9.27
CA LEU A 120 -0.48 -5.83 -9.81
C LEU A 120 -0.40 -7.09 -10.68
N SER A 121 -1.52 -7.60 -11.18
CA SER A 121 -1.57 -8.86 -11.93
C SER A 121 -0.57 -8.90 -13.07
N TYR A 122 0.05 -10.07 -13.27
CA TYR A 122 1.07 -10.34 -14.30
C TYR A 122 2.36 -9.51 -14.13
N ASN A 123 2.80 -9.33 -12.88
CA ASN A 123 4.11 -8.78 -12.52
C ASN A 123 4.89 -9.81 -11.69
N VAL A 124 6.20 -9.85 -11.81
CA VAL A 124 7.02 -10.85 -11.10
C VAL A 124 7.44 -10.28 -9.74
N ILE A 125 6.48 -10.15 -8.82
CA ILE A 125 6.73 -9.60 -7.48
C ILE A 125 7.16 -10.65 -6.46
N GLY A 126 6.79 -11.92 -6.65
CA GLY A 126 7.15 -13.04 -5.78
C GLY A 126 6.66 -12.90 -4.34
N ASP A 127 7.20 -13.75 -3.47
CA ASP A 127 6.86 -13.75 -2.03
C ASP A 127 7.29 -12.45 -1.32
N GLU A 128 8.42 -11.89 -1.70
CA GLU A 128 8.93 -10.64 -1.10
C GLU A 128 7.98 -9.48 -1.37
N GLY A 129 7.51 -9.32 -2.62
CA GLY A 129 6.52 -8.31 -2.97
C GLY A 129 5.18 -8.53 -2.28
N ALA A 130 4.69 -9.77 -2.21
CA ALA A 130 3.47 -10.12 -1.51
C ALA A 130 3.55 -9.81 0.00
N ASN A 131 4.67 -10.16 0.66
CA ASN A 131 4.92 -9.81 2.06
C ASN A 131 4.91 -8.28 2.28
N THR A 132 5.53 -7.54 1.38
CA THR A 132 5.54 -6.06 1.43
C THR A 132 4.12 -5.51 1.31
N LEU A 133 3.32 -5.99 0.35
CA LEU A 133 1.92 -5.56 0.19
C LEU A 133 1.07 -5.84 1.43
N ALA A 134 1.23 -7.01 2.03
CA ALA A 134 0.48 -7.38 3.23
C ALA A 134 0.69 -6.42 4.41
N THR A 135 1.81 -5.67 4.43
CA THR A 135 2.10 -4.70 5.49
C THR A 135 1.57 -3.30 5.23
N CYS A 136 1.34 -2.92 3.96
CA CYS A 136 1.01 -1.54 3.58
C CYS A 136 -0.41 -1.35 3.02
N LEU A 137 -1.05 -2.42 2.51
CA LEU A 137 -2.39 -2.30 1.96
C LEU A 137 -3.43 -1.96 3.04
N PRO A 138 -4.34 -1.00 2.77
CA PRO A 138 -5.37 -0.62 3.73
C PRO A 138 -6.41 -1.73 3.91
N ALA A 139 -6.90 -1.91 5.13
CA ALA A 139 -7.95 -2.87 5.44
C ALA A 139 -9.31 -2.51 4.78
N THR A 140 -9.46 -1.30 4.28
CA THR A 140 -10.62 -0.78 3.57
C THR A 140 -10.64 -1.11 2.08
N LEU A 141 -9.54 -1.67 1.54
CA LEU A 141 -9.45 -2.07 0.13
C LEU A 141 -10.58 -3.05 -0.21
N THR A 142 -11.29 -2.81 -1.33
CA THR A 142 -12.44 -3.63 -1.72
C THR A 142 -12.06 -4.73 -2.69
N GLU A 143 -11.07 -4.50 -3.55
CA GLU A 143 -10.65 -5.44 -4.59
C GLU A 143 -9.13 -5.51 -4.70
N LEU A 144 -8.60 -6.74 -4.74
CA LEU A 144 -7.18 -6.99 -4.92
C LEU A 144 -6.92 -7.98 -6.06
N GLY A 145 -6.07 -7.59 -7.02
CA GLY A 145 -5.64 -8.41 -8.14
C GLY A 145 -4.15 -8.73 -8.11
N LEU A 146 -3.80 -10.02 -7.94
CA LEU A 146 -2.43 -10.54 -7.90
C LEU A 146 -2.28 -11.80 -8.78
N VAL A 147 -3.01 -11.88 -9.89
CA VAL A 147 -2.96 -13.02 -10.81
C VAL A 147 -1.59 -13.10 -11.47
N GLY A 148 -0.98 -14.29 -11.52
CA GLY A 148 0.27 -14.52 -12.25
C GLY A 148 1.45 -13.70 -11.73
N CYS A 149 1.58 -13.56 -10.40
CA CYS A 149 2.58 -12.73 -9.75
C CYS A 149 3.80 -13.51 -9.21
N SER A 150 3.90 -14.81 -9.50
CA SER A 150 4.96 -15.72 -9.00
C SER A 150 4.99 -15.84 -7.47
N ILE A 151 3.83 -15.72 -6.82
CA ILE A 151 3.69 -15.80 -5.35
C ILE A 151 3.64 -17.28 -4.96
N GLY A 152 4.50 -17.68 -4.03
CA GLY A 152 4.52 -19.02 -3.42
C GLY A 152 3.71 -19.06 -2.12
N ASP A 153 3.93 -20.12 -1.33
CA ASP A 153 3.21 -20.32 -0.06
C ASP A 153 3.58 -19.28 1.00
N GLN A 154 4.81 -18.77 0.99
CA GLN A 154 5.26 -17.78 1.97
C GLN A 154 4.54 -16.43 1.77
N GLY A 155 4.53 -15.92 0.54
CA GLY A 155 3.80 -14.69 0.20
C GLY A 155 2.29 -14.89 0.29
N GLY A 156 1.80 -16.07 -0.12
CA GLY A 156 0.41 -16.47 0.04
C GLY A 156 -0.07 -16.44 1.49
N ALA A 157 0.74 -16.91 2.44
CA ALA A 157 0.41 -16.88 3.86
C ALA A 157 0.28 -15.44 4.40
N ALA A 158 1.17 -14.55 3.99
CA ALA A 158 1.09 -13.12 4.37
C ALA A 158 -0.17 -12.45 3.81
N MET A 159 -0.48 -12.70 2.53
CA MET A 159 -1.68 -12.15 1.90
C MET A 159 -2.96 -12.74 2.49
N LEU A 160 -2.97 -14.03 2.83
CA LEU A 160 -4.11 -14.67 3.50
C LEU A 160 -4.37 -14.04 4.88
N GLU A 161 -3.31 -13.78 5.64
CA GLU A 161 -3.43 -13.16 6.96
C GLU A 161 -3.94 -11.72 6.85
N TRP A 162 -3.42 -10.93 5.90
CA TRP A 162 -3.97 -9.62 5.60
C TRP A 162 -5.45 -9.68 5.22
N ALA A 163 -5.82 -10.59 4.31
CA ALA A 163 -7.21 -10.73 3.81
C ALA A 163 -8.22 -11.07 4.92
N LYS A 164 -7.83 -11.82 5.96
CA LYS A 164 -8.66 -12.11 7.13
C LYS A 164 -9.00 -10.86 7.95
N HIS A 165 -8.17 -9.83 7.89
CA HIS A 165 -8.33 -8.58 8.65
C HIS A 165 -8.80 -7.41 7.78
N ALA A 166 -8.88 -7.58 6.47
CA ALA A 166 -9.31 -6.57 5.51
C ALA A 166 -10.84 -6.46 5.48
N ASN A 167 -11.42 -5.62 6.34
CA ASN A 167 -12.87 -5.48 6.52
C ASN A 167 -13.60 -5.00 5.26
N GLY A 168 -12.89 -4.26 4.39
CA GLY A 168 -13.42 -3.75 3.12
C GLY A 168 -13.43 -4.78 2.01
N LEU A 169 -12.60 -5.83 2.09
CA LEU A 169 -12.32 -6.73 0.99
C LEU A 169 -13.57 -7.51 0.54
N ARG A 170 -13.88 -7.42 -0.74
CA ARG A 170 -15.00 -8.10 -1.39
C ARG A 170 -14.52 -9.13 -2.42
N MET A 171 -13.37 -8.85 -3.04
CA MET A 171 -12.83 -9.72 -4.07
C MET A 171 -11.30 -9.79 -3.99
N ILE A 172 -10.76 -10.99 -4.14
CA ILE A 172 -9.34 -11.23 -4.33
C ILE A 172 -9.12 -12.21 -5.50
N CYS A 173 -8.31 -11.80 -6.48
CA CYS A 173 -7.88 -12.62 -7.61
C CYS A 173 -6.39 -12.92 -7.45
N ILE A 174 -6.04 -14.19 -7.21
CA ILE A 174 -4.66 -14.62 -6.93
C ILE A 174 -4.33 -15.94 -7.66
N GLU A 175 -5.01 -16.18 -8.78
CA GLU A 175 -4.80 -17.32 -9.66
C GLU A 175 -3.42 -17.29 -10.31
N ASP A 176 -3.02 -18.38 -10.95
CA ASP A 176 -1.78 -18.52 -11.73
C ASP A 176 -0.51 -18.18 -10.92
N ASN A 177 -0.52 -18.44 -9.63
CA ASN A 177 0.61 -18.31 -8.72
C ASN A 177 1.21 -19.65 -8.33
N SER A 178 2.42 -19.66 -7.76
CA SER A 178 3.17 -20.86 -7.39
C SER A 178 2.77 -21.45 -6.02
N MET A 179 1.53 -21.21 -5.58
CA MET A 179 1.01 -21.70 -4.31
C MET A 179 0.66 -23.18 -4.36
N SER A 180 0.85 -23.87 -3.23
CA SER A 180 0.39 -25.26 -3.04
C SER A 180 -1.14 -25.35 -3.01
N ASP A 181 -1.67 -26.54 -3.27
CA ASP A 181 -3.11 -26.82 -3.15
C ASP A 181 -3.63 -26.58 -1.73
N GLN A 182 -2.79 -26.79 -0.71
CA GLN A 182 -3.15 -26.48 0.67
C GLN A 182 -3.35 -24.98 0.88
N MET A 183 -2.45 -24.16 0.35
CA MET A 183 -2.58 -22.70 0.44
C MET A 183 -3.82 -22.21 -0.33
N ARG A 184 -4.06 -22.72 -1.54
CA ARG A 184 -5.27 -22.41 -2.31
C ARG A 184 -6.56 -22.78 -1.57
N LYS A 185 -6.61 -23.93 -0.88
CA LYS A 185 -7.75 -24.34 -0.04
C LYS A 185 -7.98 -23.35 1.11
N GLN A 186 -6.92 -22.81 1.71
CA GLN A 186 -7.04 -21.82 2.77
C GLN A 186 -7.65 -20.51 2.24
N PHE A 187 -7.24 -20.02 1.06
CA PHE A 187 -7.88 -18.88 0.42
C PHE A 187 -9.37 -19.12 0.14
N ARG A 188 -9.72 -20.29 -0.41
CA ARG A 188 -11.14 -20.64 -0.67
C ARG A 188 -11.98 -20.74 0.61
N SER A 189 -11.38 -20.84 1.79
CA SER A 189 -12.08 -20.87 3.08
C SER A 189 -12.42 -19.47 3.62
N LEU A 190 -11.93 -18.38 3.02
CA LEU A 190 -12.32 -17.04 3.37
C LEU A 190 -13.81 -16.82 3.17
N ARG A 191 -14.50 -16.27 4.17
CA ARG A 191 -15.94 -16.06 4.12
C ARG A 191 -16.27 -14.59 3.80
N GLY A 192 -17.32 -14.38 3.01
CA GLY A 192 -17.79 -13.04 2.65
C GLY A 192 -16.92 -12.35 1.59
N ILE A 193 -15.94 -13.05 1.01
CA ILE A 193 -15.03 -12.55 -0.02
C ILE A 193 -15.14 -13.46 -1.23
N SER A 194 -15.25 -12.91 -2.43
CA SER A 194 -15.13 -13.66 -3.68
C SER A 194 -13.66 -13.96 -3.94
N VAL A 195 -13.28 -15.23 -3.92
CA VAL A 195 -11.88 -15.67 -4.05
C VAL A 195 -11.70 -16.42 -5.36
N PHE A 196 -10.78 -15.94 -6.19
CA PHE A 196 -10.28 -16.58 -7.41
C PHE A 196 -8.83 -17.01 -7.16
N VAL A 197 -8.59 -18.39 -7.09
CA VAL A 197 -7.30 -18.98 -6.70
C VAL A 197 -7.07 -20.37 -7.30
#